data_62aae4349c692c8a86074c65e856ab3a
#
_entry.id   62aae4349c692c8a86074c65e856ab3a
#
_cell.length_a   1.000
_cell.length_b   1.000
_cell.length_c   1.000
_cell.angle_alpha   90.00
_cell.angle_beta   90.00
_cell.angle_gamma   90.00
#
_symmetry.space_group_name_H-M   'P 1'
#
loop_
_entity.id
_entity.type
_entity.pdbx_description
1 polymer ?
#
loop_
_entity_poly.entity_id
_entity_poly.type
_entity_poly.pdbx_seq_one_letter_code
_entity_poly.pdbx_strand_id
1 'polypeptide(L)'
;ILASKVAGRGRMNWIRGSETKLDRENIEKAVEESLKRLQTDYIDLYQLHWPDRPINLFGGGLGYRHIENETVAISETLGVLNDLVKEGKIRYVGLSNETSWGLSEYLKSSELSDLPRVVSIQNAYNLLNRTYEQGLSEFFYRSSVGLLAYSPLAQGYLTGKYLDGARPEGARTTLFERGLRYETKHAEKAIRAYVNYAKEREIDPSIFANAFVNSREFVTSNIIGATNMDQLKLAIDSYEVKLTEEDFKTIEKIHYQCPNPCP
;
A
#
# COMPACT_ATOMS: atom_id res chain seq x y z
N ILE A 1 15.04 9.89 1.38
CA ILE A 1 13.84 10.20 0.55
C ILE A 1 12.69 10.49 1.48
N LEU A 2 12.14 11.69 1.38
CA LEU A 2 11.00 12.15 2.14
C LEU A 2 9.73 12.03 1.28
N ALA A 3 8.67 11.39 1.81
CA ALA A 3 7.42 11.20 1.09
C ALA A 3 6.21 11.73 1.88
N SER A 4 5.25 12.33 1.18
CA SER A 4 3.97 12.73 1.73
C SER A 4 2.84 12.48 0.72
N LYS A 5 1.57 12.75 1.11
CA LYS A 5 0.41 12.43 0.30
C LYS A 5 -0.67 13.50 0.36
N VAL A 6 -1.44 13.60 -0.73
CA VAL A 6 -2.75 14.26 -0.73
C VAL A 6 -3.86 13.20 -0.81
N ALA A 7 -4.91 13.38 -0.04
CA ALA A 7 -6.08 12.50 -0.06
C ALA A 7 -6.96 12.77 -1.30
N GLY A 8 -7.39 11.73 -1.98
CA GLY A 8 -8.43 11.80 -3.00
C GLY A 8 -9.80 12.10 -2.41
N ARG A 9 -10.86 11.97 -3.20
CA ARG A 9 -12.24 12.32 -2.81
C ARG A 9 -12.65 11.68 -1.48
N GLY A 10 -13.32 12.48 -0.67
CA GLY A 10 -13.61 12.25 0.73
C GLY A 10 -14.09 10.86 1.11
N ARG A 11 -13.29 10.20 1.97
CA ARG A 11 -13.57 8.87 2.56
C ARG A 11 -13.45 8.86 4.07
N MET A 12 -12.76 9.84 4.61
CA MET A 12 -12.37 9.87 6.01
C MET A 12 -12.61 11.27 6.58
N ASN A 13 -13.55 11.39 7.51
CA ASN A 13 -13.98 12.67 8.06
C ASN A 13 -12.88 13.43 8.85
N TRP A 14 -11.86 12.73 9.34
CA TRP A 14 -10.73 13.37 10.00
C TRP A 14 -9.73 14.04 9.05
N ILE A 15 -9.88 13.80 7.74
CA ILE A 15 -9.10 14.50 6.73
C ILE A 15 -9.95 15.62 6.16
N ARG A 16 -9.74 16.85 6.65
CA ARG A 16 -10.44 18.06 6.21
C ARG A 16 -11.96 17.90 6.10
N GLY A 17 -12.59 17.24 7.09
CA GLY A 17 -14.04 17.05 7.10
C GLY A 17 -14.61 16.23 5.94
N SER A 18 -13.79 15.42 5.26
CA SER A 18 -14.14 14.68 4.03
C SER A 18 -14.30 15.54 2.77
N GLU A 19 -13.95 16.82 2.79
CA GLU A 19 -14.01 17.73 1.64
C GLU A 19 -12.74 17.67 0.77
N THR A 20 -12.17 16.49 0.62
CA THR A 20 -10.95 16.27 -0.15
C THR A 20 -11.27 15.87 -1.59
N LYS A 21 -10.46 16.37 -2.54
CA LYS A 21 -10.47 16.07 -3.97
C LYS A 21 -9.04 16.15 -4.51
N LEU A 22 -8.80 15.66 -5.71
CA LEU A 22 -7.52 15.81 -6.40
C LEU A 22 -7.48 17.02 -7.34
N ASP A 23 -8.18 18.10 -6.96
CA ASP A 23 -8.16 19.39 -7.62
C ASP A 23 -7.00 20.27 -7.13
N ARG A 24 -6.79 21.40 -7.80
CA ARG A 24 -5.71 22.36 -7.51
C ARG A 24 -5.71 22.82 -6.06
N GLU A 25 -6.85 23.30 -5.58
CA GLU A 25 -6.96 23.87 -4.23
C GLU A 25 -6.54 22.86 -3.15
N ASN A 26 -7.05 21.63 -3.24
CA ASN A 26 -6.75 20.58 -2.27
C ASN A 26 -5.29 20.10 -2.34
N ILE A 27 -4.73 19.98 -3.55
CA ILE A 27 -3.34 19.53 -3.74
C ILE A 27 -2.38 20.58 -3.22
N GLU A 28 -2.50 21.84 -3.63
CA GLU A 28 -1.64 22.93 -3.20
C GLU A 28 -1.67 23.10 -1.67
N LYS A 29 -2.85 23.15 -1.08
CA LYS A 29 -3.03 23.22 0.37
C LYS A 29 -2.36 22.02 1.09
N ALA A 30 -2.50 20.80 0.55
CA ALA A 30 -1.92 19.61 1.15
C ALA A 30 -0.38 19.61 1.10
N VAL A 31 0.20 20.11 0.00
CA VAL A 31 1.66 20.25 -0.14
C VAL A 31 2.17 21.32 0.85
N GLU A 32 1.60 22.52 0.86
CA GLU A 32 1.99 23.60 1.76
C GLU A 32 1.94 23.19 3.24
N GLU A 33 0.86 22.55 3.65
CA GLU A 33 0.73 22.05 5.01
C GLU A 33 1.73 20.91 5.33
N SER A 34 2.08 20.09 4.35
CA SER A 34 3.09 19.04 4.52
C SER A 34 4.48 19.66 4.67
N LEU A 35 4.88 20.60 3.81
CA LEU A 35 6.14 21.31 3.87
C LEU A 35 6.31 22.00 5.23
N LYS A 36 5.27 22.69 5.69
CA LYS A 36 5.26 23.37 6.99
C LYS A 36 5.46 22.39 8.16
N ARG A 37 4.74 21.25 8.18
CA ARG A 37 4.88 20.26 9.26
C ARG A 37 6.22 19.54 9.22
N LEU A 38 6.74 19.28 8.04
CA LEU A 38 8.03 18.60 7.83
C LEU A 38 9.23 19.55 7.99
N GLN A 39 9.00 20.87 8.08
CA GLN A 39 10.04 21.90 8.20
C GLN A 39 11.07 21.80 7.05
N THR A 40 10.59 21.67 5.82
CA THR A 40 11.40 21.58 4.61
C THR A 40 10.73 22.37 3.49
N ASP A 41 11.48 22.72 2.48
CA ASP A 41 11.04 23.44 1.29
C ASP A 41 10.71 22.52 0.10
N TYR A 42 11.01 21.21 0.21
CA TYR A 42 10.69 20.24 -0.82
C TYR A 42 10.31 18.86 -0.24
N ILE A 43 9.61 18.06 -1.05
CA ILE A 43 9.29 16.65 -0.81
C ILE A 43 9.83 15.83 -1.98
N ASP A 44 10.57 14.76 -1.70
CA ASP A 44 11.13 13.93 -2.77
C ASP A 44 10.04 13.17 -3.54
N LEU A 45 9.10 12.55 -2.85
CA LEU A 45 8.02 11.78 -3.46
C LEU A 45 6.65 12.25 -2.94
N TYR A 46 5.86 12.86 -3.81
CA TYR A 46 4.50 13.25 -3.46
C TYR A 46 3.49 12.31 -4.09
N GLN A 47 2.61 11.73 -3.27
CA GLN A 47 1.74 10.66 -3.71
C GLN A 47 0.27 11.06 -3.64
N LEU A 48 -0.52 10.59 -4.60
CA LEU A 48 -1.98 10.61 -4.54
C LEU A 48 -2.42 9.42 -3.68
N HIS A 49 -3.02 9.69 -2.51
CA HIS A 49 -3.26 8.67 -1.45
C HIS A 49 -4.29 7.63 -1.87
N TRP A 50 -5.29 8.03 -2.65
CA TRP A 50 -6.26 7.19 -3.35
C TRP A 50 -6.90 7.99 -4.48
N PRO A 51 -7.51 7.33 -5.46
CA PRO A 51 -8.17 7.99 -6.60
C PRO A 51 -9.30 8.94 -6.19
N ASP A 52 -9.52 9.95 -7.01
CA ASP A 52 -10.69 10.83 -6.89
C ASP A 52 -11.97 10.10 -7.28
N ARG A 53 -11.89 9.17 -8.23
CA ARG A 53 -13.03 8.35 -8.65
C ARG A 53 -13.40 7.26 -7.64
N PRO A 54 -14.69 6.87 -7.57
CA PRO A 54 -15.15 5.82 -6.68
C PRO A 54 -14.66 4.44 -7.17
N ILE A 55 -13.84 3.79 -6.34
CA ILE A 55 -13.39 2.41 -6.52
C ILE A 55 -13.45 1.66 -5.18
N ASN A 56 -13.44 0.32 -5.23
CA ASN A 56 -13.31 -0.48 -4.01
C ASN A 56 -11.91 -0.33 -3.42
N LEU A 57 -11.86 0.05 -2.15
CA LEU A 57 -10.62 0.23 -1.40
C LEU A 57 -10.76 -0.32 0.02
N PHE A 58 -9.61 -0.61 0.64
CA PHE A 58 -9.48 -0.86 2.06
C PHE A 58 -10.36 -1.99 2.60
N GLY A 59 -10.47 -3.09 1.85
CA GLY A 59 -11.25 -4.25 2.27
C GLY A 59 -12.70 -4.25 1.77
N GLY A 60 -13.02 -3.45 0.76
CA GLY A 60 -14.32 -3.46 0.09
C GLY A 60 -14.61 -4.70 -0.77
N GLY A 61 -13.71 -5.70 -0.73
CA GLY A 61 -13.81 -6.94 -1.52
C GLY A 61 -13.32 -6.78 -2.95
N LEU A 62 -13.43 -7.87 -3.74
CA LEU A 62 -12.98 -7.91 -5.14
C LEU A 62 -14.06 -7.50 -6.15
N GLY A 63 -15.31 -7.35 -5.69
CA GLY A 63 -16.43 -7.00 -6.58
C GLY A 63 -16.30 -5.59 -7.12
N TYR A 64 -16.40 -5.44 -8.45
CA TYR A 64 -16.44 -4.12 -9.09
C TYR A 64 -17.89 -3.66 -9.28
N ARG A 65 -18.16 -2.43 -8.86
CA ARG A 65 -19.41 -1.74 -9.18
C ARG A 65 -19.07 -0.38 -9.76
N HIS A 66 -19.48 -0.15 -11.00
CA HIS A 66 -19.34 1.16 -11.62
C HIS A 66 -20.27 2.18 -10.96
N ILE A 67 -19.71 3.31 -10.56
CA ILE A 67 -20.46 4.46 -10.01
C ILE A 67 -20.02 5.67 -10.81
N GLU A 68 -20.96 6.24 -11.56
CA GLU A 68 -20.73 7.51 -12.23
C GLU A 68 -20.81 8.64 -11.20
N ASN A 69 -19.75 9.40 -11.12
CA ASN A 69 -19.66 10.61 -10.32
C ASN A 69 -18.85 11.65 -11.08
N GLU A 70 -19.13 12.90 -10.84
CA GLU A 70 -18.21 13.98 -11.20
C GLU A 70 -16.88 13.78 -10.48
N THR A 71 -15.79 13.70 -11.22
CA THR A 71 -14.44 13.49 -10.70
C THR A 71 -13.48 14.47 -11.35
N VAL A 72 -12.40 14.79 -10.64
CA VAL A 72 -11.30 15.56 -11.21
C VAL A 72 -10.57 14.71 -12.25
N ALA A 73 -10.35 15.27 -13.44
CA ALA A 73 -9.65 14.56 -14.51
C ALA A 73 -8.19 14.28 -14.13
N ILE A 74 -7.69 13.11 -14.52
CA ILE A 74 -6.28 12.72 -14.26
C ILE A 74 -5.30 13.74 -14.85
N SER A 75 -5.58 14.27 -16.04
CA SER A 75 -4.74 15.30 -16.68
C SER A 75 -4.72 16.62 -15.92
N GLU A 76 -5.84 17.02 -15.32
CA GLU A 76 -5.91 18.20 -14.45
C GLU A 76 -5.06 18.01 -13.19
N THR A 77 -5.24 16.88 -12.51
CA THR A 77 -4.43 16.50 -11.35
C THR A 77 -2.92 16.49 -11.65
N LEU A 78 -2.53 15.88 -12.79
CA LEU A 78 -1.12 15.88 -13.23
C LEU A 78 -0.63 17.28 -13.58
N GLY A 79 -1.46 18.15 -14.15
CA GLY A 79 -1.12 19.54 -14.42
C GLY A 79 -0.75 20.32 -13.16
N VAL A 80 -1.53 20.15 -12.10
CA VAL A 80 -1.19 20.75 -10.79
C VAL A 80 0.12 20.22 -10.23
N LEU A 81 0.33 18.91 -10.30
CA LEU A 81 1.59 18.31 -9.83
C LEU A 81 2.78 18.76 -10.65
N ASN A 82 2.61 18.99 -11.96
CA ASN A 82 3.63 19.55 -12.83
C ASN A 82 4.06 20.97 -12.39
N ASP A 83 3.10 21.83 -12.04
CA ASP A 83 3.41 23.16 -11.54
C ASP A 83 4.24 23.09 -10.25
N LEU A 84 3.86 22.21 -9.31
CA LEU A 84 4.59 21.98 -8.06
C LEU A 84 5.99 21.38 -8.28
N VAL A 85 6.19 20.56 -9.32
CA VAL A 85 7.52 20.09 -9.74
C VAL A 85 8.36 21.26 -10.27
N LYS A 86 7.79 22.11 -11.13
CA LYS A 86 8.48 23.30 -11.67
C LYS A 86 8.82 24.33 -10.60
N GLU A 87 7.98 24.46 -9.58
CA GLU A 87 8.25 25.28 -8.38
C GLU A 87 9.32 24.68 -7.45
N GLY A 88 9.74 23.44 -7.67
CA GLY A 88 10.71 22.73 -6.84
C GLY A 88 10.16 22.22 -5.51
N LYS A 89 8.86 22.34 -5.25
CA LYS A 89 8.21 21.88 -4.02
C LYS A 89 8.10 20.35 -3.92
N ILE A 90 7.97 19.67 -5.06
CA ILE A 90 8.00 18.20 -5.14
C ILE A 90 8.97 17.78 -6.25
N ARG A 91 9.61 16.62 -6.09
CA ARG A 91 10.55 16.10 -7.10
C ARG A 91 9.92 15.04 -8.00
N TYR A 92 9.24 14.07 -7.39
CA TYR A 92 8.65 12.93 -8.08
C TYR A 92 7.20 12.74 -7.67
N VAL A 93 6.41 12.20 -8.60
CA VAL A 93 4.99 11.88 -8.41
C VAL A 93 4.82 10.38 -8.25
N GLY A 94 4.01 9.97 -7.28
CA GLY A 94 3.61 8.58 -7.08
C GLY A 94 2.10 8.45 -6.88
N LEU A 95 1.62 7.22 -7.00
CA LEU A 95 0.23 6.86 -6.72
C LEU A 95 0.13 6.01 -5.46
N SER A 96 -1.06 5.88 -4.91
CA SER A 96 -1.35 4.92 -3.86
C SER A 96 -2.78 4.42 -3.99
N ASN A 97 -3.00 3.13 -3.66
CA ASN A 97 -4.31 2.50 -3.75
C ASN A 97 -4.97 2.66 -5.14
N GLU A 98 -4.14 2.65 -6.17
CA GLU A 98 -4.58 2.81 -7.55
C GLU A 98 -4.76 1.45 -8.24
N THR A 99 -5.60 1.41 -9.27
CA THR A 99 -5.87 0.25 -10.11
C THR A 99 -4.97 0.23 -11.35
N SER A 100 -4.94 -0.90 -12.06
CA SER A 100 -4.23 -1.02 -13.34
C SER A 100 -4.73 -0.02 -14.37
N TRP A 101 -6.06 0.19 -14.45
CA TRP A 101 -6.64 1.17 -15.35
C TRP A 101 -6.15 2.59 -15.03
N GLY A 102 -6.23 3.00 -13.76
CA GLY A 102 -5.82 4.36 -13.39
C GLY A 102 -4.33 4.60 -13.59
N LEU A 103 -3.47 3.62 -13.22
CA LEU A 103 -2.04 3.72 -13.48
C LEU A 103 -1.76 3.87 -14.99
N SER A 104 -2.45 3.10 -15.84
CA SER A 104 -2.33 3.23 -17.31
C SER A 104 -2.72 4.63 -17.79
N GLU A 105 -3.83 5.19 -17.29
CA GLU A 105 -4.28 6.54 -17.69
C GLU A 105 -3.33 7.64 -17.20
N TYR A 106 -2.73 7.50 -16.00
CA TYR A 106 -1.69 8.42 -15.54
C TYR A 106 -0.44 8.39 -16.43
N LEU A 107 0.03 7.22 -16.81
CA LEU A 107 1.19 7.06 -17.69
C LEU A 107 0.91 7.63 -19.08
N LYS A 108 -0.25 7.30 -19.66
CA LYS A 108 -0.69 7.82 -20.95
C LYS A 108 -0.83 9.34 -20.94
N SER A 109 -1.46 9.92 -19.91
CA SER A 109 -1.61 11.38 -19.79
C SER A 109 -0.25 12.07 -19.68
N SER A 110 0.69 11.46 -18.95
CA SER A 110 2.07 11.95 -18.86
C SER A 110 2.76 12.00 -20.22
N GLU A 111 2.67 10.92 -21.01
CA GLU A 111 3.30 10.83 -22.32
C GLU A 111 2.69 11.78 -23.37
N LEU A 112 1.36 11.91 -23.37
CA LEU A 112 0.65 12.70 -24.39
C LEU A 112 0.74 14.21 -24.13
N SER A 113 0.96 14.66 -22.91
CA SER A 113 0.87 16.07 -22.52
C SER A 113 2.15 16.61 -21.86
N ASP A 114 3.26 15.88 -21.95
CA ASP A 114 4.56 16.26 -21.33
C ASP A 114 4.41 16.62 -19.83
N LEU A 115 3.66 15.79 -19.11
CA LEU A 115 3.40 15.93 -17.68
C LEU A 115 4.29 14.99 -16.85
N PRO A 116 4.46 15.23 -15.54
CA PRO A 116 5.31 14.40 -14.70
C PRO A 116 4.90 12.93 -14.74
N ARG A 117 5.89 12.07 -15.00
CA ARG A 117 5.69 10.64 -14.99
C ARG A 117 5.55 10.11 -13.57
N VAL A 118 4.58 9.22 -13.36
CA VAL A 118 4.45 8.46 -12.12
C VAL A 118 5.60 7.46 -12.01
N VAL A 119 6.35 7.51 -10.89
CA VAL A 119 7.53 6.67 -10.65
C VAL A 119 7.28 5.48 -9.76
N SER A 120 6.22 5.49 -8.95
CA SER A 120 5.90 4.42 -8.01
C SER A 120 4.41 4.35 -7.71
N ILE A 121 4.00 3.18 -7.23
CA ILE A 121 2.65 2.97 -6.69
C ILE A 121 2.75 2.36 -5.30
N GLN A 122 2.01 2.91 -4.32
CA GLN A 122 1.97 2.39 -2.96
C GLN A 122 0.65 1.67 -2.70
N ASN A 123 0.66 0.35 -2.73
CA ASN A 123 -0.52 -0.50 -2.53
C ASN A 123 -0.30 -1.54 -1.42
N ALA A 124 -1.39 -2.07 -0.86
CA ALA A 124 -1.32 -3.18 0.07
C ALA A 124 -0.74 -4.42 -0.64
N TYR A 125 0.25 -5.06 0.01
CA TYR A 125 0.77 -6.31 -0.49
C TYR A 125 1.32 -7.15 0.67
N ASN A 126 0.81 -8.36 0.83
CA ASN A 126 1.24 -9.33 1.85
C ASN A 126 0.69 -10.72 1.51
N LEU A 127 1.03 -11.73 2.32
CA LEU A 127 0.58 -13.12 2.13
C LEU A 127 -0.95 -13.31 2.09
N LEU A 128 -1.74 -12.38 2.65
CA LEU A 128 -3.21 -12.43 2.66
C LEU A 128 -3.86 -11.58 1.57
N ASN A 129 -3.07 -10.71 0.93
CA ASN A 129 -3.52 -9.84 -0.16
C ASN A 129 -2.42 -9.73 -1.22
N ARG A 130 -2.58 -10.54 -2.27
CA ARG A 130 -1.67 -10.59 -3.43
C ARG A 130 -2.34 -10.05 -4.69
N THR A 131 -3.41 -9.25 -4.53
CA THR A 131 -4.17 -8.67 -5.66
C THR A 131 -3.29 -7.81 -6.59
N TYR A 132 -2.21 -7.23 -6.07
CA TYR A 132 -1.23 -6.49 -6.87
C TYR A 132 -0.61 -7.35 -7.98
N GLU A 133 -0.43 -8.64 -7.77
CA GLU A 133 0.13 -9.57 -8.76
C GLU A 133 -0.78 -9.72 -10.01
N GLN A 134 -2.08 -9.39 -9.88
CA GLN A 134 -3.06 -9.49 -10.95
C GLN A 134 -3.12 -8.20 -11.78
N GLY A 135 -2.11 -7.95 -12.58
CA GLY A 135 -2.07 -6.85 -13.55
C GLY A 135 -1.19 -5.66 -13.16
N LEU A 136 -1.06 -5.29 -11.87
CA LEU A 136 -0.20 -4.17 -11.48
C LEU A 136 1.29 -4.52 -11.48
N SER A 137 1.64 -5.76 -11.14
CA SER A 137 3.04 -6.21 -11.12
C SER A 137 3.72 -6.11 -12.50
N GLU A 138 2.97 -6.27 -13.59
CA GLU A 138 3.52 -6.16 -14.94
C GLU A 138 4.02 -4.75 -15.26
N PHE A 139 3.46 -3.70 -14.64
CA PHE A 139 3.93 -2.33 -14.83
C PHE A 139 5.35 -2.09 -14.32
N PHE A 140 5.83 -2.89 -13.36
CA PHE A 140 7.24 -2.85 -12.97
C PHE A 140 8.15 -3.19 -14.16
N TYR A 141 7.86 -4.27 -14.84
CA TYR A 141 8.68 -4.75 -15.96
C TYR A 141 8.49 -3.93 -17.25
N ARG A 142 7.25 -3.51 -17.55
CA ARG A 142 6.91 -2.83 -18.79
C ARG A 142 7.09 -1.32 -18.73
N SER A 143 6.88 -0.74 -17.57
CA SER A 143 6.79 0.71 -17.40
C SER A 143 7.68 1.24 -16.29
N SER A 144 8.52 0.42 -15.66
CA SER A 144 9.43 0.81 -14.58
C SER A 144 8.72 1.55 -13.42
N VAL A 145 7.49 1.12 -13.08
CA VAL A 145 6.74 1.63 -11.94
C VAL A 145 6.75 0.59 -10.83
N GLY A 146 7.55 0.83 -9.80
CA GLY A 146 7.74 -0.11 -8.71
C GLY A 146 6.71 0.02 -7.60
N LEU A 147 6.52 -1.08 -6.85
CA LEU A 147 5.63 -1.13 -5.69
C LEU A 147 6.35 -0.67 -4.42
N LEU A 148 5.72 0.25 -3.71
CA LEU A 148 5.95 0.52 -2.30
C LEU A 148 4.90 -0.28 -1.50
N ALA A 149 5.28 -1.46 -1.01
CA ALA A 149 4.34 -2.39 -0.38
C ALA A 149 4.01 -1.94 1.04
N TYR A 150 2.75 -1.62 1.34
CA TYR A 150 2.35 -1.37 2.72
C TYR A 150 1.61 -2.54 3.35
N SER A 151 1.63 -2.60 4.69
CA SER A 151 1.03 -3.65 5.51
C SER A 151 1.59 -5.06 5.24
N PRO A 152 2.92 -5.27 5.19
CA PRO A 152 3.52 -6.58 4.96
C PRO A 152 3.09 -7.62 6.00
N LEU A 153 2.84 -7.19 7.24
CA LEU A 153 2.35 -8.03 8.34
C LEU A 153 0.81 -8.05 8.45
N ALA A 154 0.07 -7.58 7.42
CA ALA A 154 -1.39 -7.50 7.49
C ALA A 154 -1.87 -6.81 8.79
N GLN A 155 -1.30 -5.65 9.12
CA GLN A 155 -1.54 -4.90 10.37
C GLN A 155 -1.21 -5.70 11.66
N GLY A 156 -0.34 -6.68 11.56
CA GLY A 156 0.11 -7.52 12.67
C GLY A 156 -0.60 -8.89 12.75
N TYR A 157 -1.53 -9.19 11.87
CA TYR A 157 -2.21 -10.49 11.87
C TYR A 157 -1.29 -11.64 11.47
N LEU A 158 -0.36 -11.42 10.56
CA LEU A 158 0.62 -12.42 10.13
C LEU A 158 1.69 -12.75 11.20
N THR A 159 1.72 -12.04 12.32
CA THR A 159 2.53 -12.45 13.49
C THR A 159 1.89 -13.58 14.29
N GLY A 160 0.60 -13.86 14.07
CA GLY A 160 -0.17 -14.83 14.84
C GLY A 160 -0.75 -14.31 16.16
N LYS A 161 -0.42 -13.08 16.58
CA LYS A 161 -0.80 -12.55 17.91
C LYS A 161 -2.31 -12.34 18.12
N TYR A 162 -3.11 -12.35 17.06
CA TYR A 162 -4.57 -12.21 17.12
C TYR A 162 -5.33 -13.52 16.89
N LEU A 163 -4.61 -14.63 16.71
CA LEU A 163 -5.24 -15.95 16.56
C LEU A 163 -6.08 -16.29 17.81
N ASP A 164 -7.10 -17.08 17.61
CA ASP A 164 -8.04 -17.51 18.67
C ASP A 164 -8.76 -16.34 19.37
N GLY A 165 -8.93 -15.21 18.65
CA GLY A 165 -9.59 -14.01 19.17
C GLY A 165 -8.76 -13.21 20.18
N ALA A 166 -7.46 -13.49 20.30
CA ALA A 166 -6.59 -12.78 21.23
C ALA A 166 -6.52 -11.27 20.94
N ARG A 167 -6.49 -10.47 22.03
CA ARG A 167 -6.39 -9.01 21.97
C ARG A 167 -5.26 -8.52 22.90
N PRO A 168 -3.99 -8.69 22.49
CA PRO A 168 -2.87 -8.27 23.31
C PRO A 168 -2.94 -6.77 23.63
N GLU A 169 -2.59 -6.41 24.86
CA GLU A 169 -2.51 -5.02 25.30
C GLU A 169 -1.52 -4.23 24.42
N GLY A 170 -1.85 -2.98 24.10
CA GLY A 170 -1.02 -2.13 23.25
C GLY A 170 -0.98 -2.52 21.77
N ALA A 171 -1.61 -3.63 21.36
CA ALA A 171 -1.66 -4.02 19.96
C ALA A 171 -2.67 -3.15 19.17
N ARG A 172 -2.34 -2.88 17.90
CA ARG A 172 -3.09 -1.95 17.03
C ARG A 172 -4.59 -2.23 16.98
N THR A 173 -5.00 -3.48 16.74
CA THR A 173 -6.42 -3.84 16.65
C THR A 173 -7.12 -3.71 17.99
N THR A 174 -6.42 -3.99 19.09
CA THR A 174 -6.94 -3.82 20.46
C THR A 174 -7.18 -2.36 20.79
N LEU A 175 -6.25 -1.46 20.38
CA LEU A 175 -6.34 -0.03 20.69
C LEU A 175 -7.36 0.73 19.84
N PHE A 176 -7.52 0.34 18.57
CA PHE A 176 -8.23 1.17 17.58
C PHE A 176 -9.43 0.48 16.94
N GLU A 177 -9.71 -0.76 17.27
CA GLU A 177 -10.75 -1.59 16.63
C GLU A 177 -10.68 -1.55 15.09
N ARG A 178 -9.47 -1.42 14.54
CA ARG A 178 -9.18 -1.35 13.12
C ARG A 178 -8.54 -2.66 12.64
N GLY A 179 -8.73 -2.95 11.37
CA GLY A 179 -8.13 -4.15 10.75
C GLY A 179 -9.11 -5.30 10.57
N LEU A 180 -10.40 -5.06 10.76
CA LEU A 180 -11.48 -6.08 10.65
C LEU A 180 -11.49 -6.83 9.32
N ARG A 181 -10.91 -6.25 8.25
CA ARG A 181 -10.71 -6.96 6.96
C ARG A 181 -9.88 -8.25 7.11
N TYR A 182 -9.07 -8.37 8.15
CA TYR A 182 -8.25 -9.55 8.45
C TYR A 182 -8.93 -10.53 9.42
N GLU A 183 -10.16 -10.31 9.83
CA GLU A 183 -10.91 -11.10 10.82
C GLU A 183 -12.01 -11.97 10.20
N THR A 184 -11.84 -12.38 8.96
CA THR A 184 -12.75 -13.36 8.34
C THR A 184 -12.31 -14.80 8.65
N LYS A 185 -13.24 -15.76 8.58
CA LYS A 185 -12.92 -17.20 8.73
C LYS A 185 -11.86 -17.68 7.74
N HIS A 186 -11.88 -17.14 6.52
CA HIS A 186 -10.89 -17.46 5.49
C HIS A 186 -9.54 -16.84 5.81
N ALA A 187 -9.52 -15.62 6.34
CA ALA A 187 -8.29 -14.96 6.78
C ALA A 187 -7.63 -15.73 7.93
N GLU A 188 -8.38 -16.07 8.97
CA GLU A 188 -7.85 -16.81 10.12
C GLU A 188 -7.23 -18.15 9.71
N LYS A 189 -7.90 -18.91 8.81
CA LYS A 189 -7.36 -20.17 8.28
C LYS A 189 -6.01 -19.95 7.59
N ALA A 190 -5.90 -18.94 6.72
CA ALA A 190 -4.67 -18.62 6.01
C ALA A 190 -3.58 -18.14 6.98
N ILE A 191 -3.90 -17.23 7.90
CA ILE A 191 -2.97 -16.73 8.93
C ILE A 191 -2.37 -17.89 9.70
N ARG A 192 -3.21 -18.79 10.22
CA ARG A 192 -2.78 -19.96 10.98
C ARG A 192 -1.84 -20.86 10.17
N ALA A 193 -2.17 -21.08 8.90
CA ALA A 193 -1.32 -21.89 8.03
C ALA A 193 0.06 -21.28 7.81
N TYR A 194 0.13 -19.98 7.51
CA TYR A 194 1.42 -19.27 7.35
C TYR A 194 2.23 -19.22 8.65
N VAL A 195 1.57 -18.91 9.77
CA VAL A 195 2.23 -18.85 11.09
C VAL A 195 2.79 -20.22 11.50
N ASN A 196 2.03 -21.29 11.31
CA ASN A 196 2.49 -22.65 11.62
C ASN A 196 3.67 -23.03 10.74
N TYR A 197 3.57 -22.78 9.42
CA TYR A 197 4.65 -23.09 8.50
C TYR A 197 5.95 -22.31 8.86
N ALA A 198 5.83 -21.02 9.16
CA ALA A 198 7.00 -20.25 9.60
C ALA A 198 7.66 -20.87 10.86
N LYS A 199 6.86 -21.30 11.84
CA LYS A 199 7.35 -21.99 13.05
C LYS A 199 8.00 -23.34 12.74
N GLU A 200 7.44 -24.14 11.83
CA GLU A 200 8.04 -25.41 11.36
C GLU A 200 9.40 -25.18 10.70
N ARG A 201 9.57 -24.02 10.07
CA ARG A 201 10.83 -23.56 9.48
C ARG A 201 11.77 -22.90 10.49
N GLU A 202 11.43 -22.85 11.77
CA GLU A 202 12.16 -22.14 12.82
C GLU A 202 12.41 -20.65 12.49
N ILE A 203 11.51 -20.03 11.75
CA ILE A 203 11.54 -18.62 11.37
C ILE A 203 10.42 -17.89 12.11
N ASP A 204 10.73 -16.71 12.69
CA ASP A 204 9.68 -15.85 13.27
C ASP A 204 8.64 -15.49 12.20
N PRO A 205 7.33 -15.62 12.46
CA PRO A 205 6.30 -15.32 11.49
C PRO A 205 6.37 -13.90 10.91
N SER A 206 6.82 -12.91 11.70
CA SER A 206 7.01 -11.54 11.21
C SER A 206 8.17 -11.45 10.22
N ILE A 207 9.25 -12.17 10.47
CA ILE A 207 10.39 -12.27 9.57
C ILE A 207 9.95 -12.97 8.27
N PHE A 208 9.25 -14.11 8.37
CA PHE A 208 8.80 -14.87 7.22
C PHE A 208 7.88 -14.03 6.31
N ALA A 209 6.90 -13.33 6.89
CA ALA A 209 5.97 -12.49 6.13
C ALA A 209 6.65 -11.29 5.46
N ASN A 210 7.61 -10.63 6.14
CA ASN A 210 8.40 -9.57 5.53
C ASN A 210 9.35 -10.10 4.45
N ALA A 211 10.02 -11.24 4.68
CA ALA A 211 10.91 -11.88 3.70
C ALA A 211 10.17 -12.25 2.41
N PHE A 212 8.90 -12.69 2.51
CA PHE A 212 8.06 -12.91 1.34
C PHE A 212 7.89 -11.61 0.51
N VAL A 213 7.54 -10.49 1.15
CA VAL A 213 7.39 -9.21 0.45
C VAL A 213 8.73 -8.75 -0.15
N ASN A 214 9.82 -8.86 0.62
CA ASN A 214 11.17 -8.48 0.18
C ASN A 214 11.68 -9.31 -1.01
N SER A 215 11.19 -10.55 -1.17
CA SER A 215 11.62 -11.46 -2.24
C SER A 215 11.02 -11.14 -3.62
N ARG A 216 10.05 -10.21 -3.68
CA ARG A 216 9.34 -9.92 -4.93
C ARG A 216 10.06 -8.83 -5.72
N GLU A 217 10.48 -9.12 -6.94
CA GLU A 217 11.23 -8.19 -7.79
C GLU A 217 10.50 -6.86 -8.04
N PHE A 218 9.17 -6.90 -8.15
CA PHE A 218 8.35 -5.71 -8.35
C PHE A 218 8.19 -4.84 -7.09
N VAL A 219 8.66 -5.29 -5.92
CA VAL A 219 8.67 -4.51 -4.69
C VAL A 219 9.94 -3.68 -4.60
N THR A 220 9.81 -2.39 -4.85
CA THR A 220 10.92 -1.43 -4.71
C THR A 220 11.24 -1.14 -3.25
N SER A 221 10.22 -1.10 -2.39
CA SER A 221 10.39 -0.90 -0.95
C SER A 221 9.25 -1.56 -0.17
N ASN A 222 9.62 -2.28 0.87
CA ASN A 222 8.68 -2.82 1.86
C ASN A 222 8.50 -1.79 2.98
N ILE A 223 7.27 -1.28 3.14
CA ILE A 223 6.97 -0.25 4.15
C ILE A 223 6.58 -0.92 5.45
N ILE A 224 7.46 -0.86 6.41
CA ILE A 224 7.27 -1.42 7.74
C ILE A 224 6.76 -0.34 8.73
N GLY A 225 6.15 -0.78 9.83
CA GLY A 225 5.83 0.04 10.99
C GLY A 225 6.25 -0.71 12.25
N ALA A 226 7.01 -0.05 13.11
CA ALA A 226 7.43 -0.59 14.39
C ALA A 226 7.11 0.40 15.51
N THR A 227 6.65 -0.10 16.67
CA THR A 227 6.36 0.70 17.86
C THR A 227 7.39 0.48 18.97
N ASN A 228 8.32 -0.46 18.78
CA ASN A 228 9.43 -0.72 19.67
C ASN A 228 10.62 -1.28 18.87
N MET A 229 11.79 -1.39 19.55
CA MET A 229 13.04 -1.80 18.92
C MET A 229 13.04 -3.27 18.48
N ASP A 230 12.35 -4.15 19.20
CA ASP A 230 12.27 -5.56 18.84
C ASP A 230 11.54 -5.76 17.51
N GLN A 231 10.41 -5.06 17.33
CA GLN A 231 9.68 -5.07 16.06
C GLN A 231 10.52 -4.50 14.90
N LEU A 232 11.27 -3.42 15.16
CA LEU A 232 12.16 -2.84 14.16
C LEU A 232 13.26 -3.83 13.78
N LYS A 233 13.87 -4.48 14.79
CA LYS A 233 14.90 -5.49 14.56
C LYS A 233 14.39 -6.65 13.71
N LEU A 234 13.23 -7.23 14.04
CA LEU A 234 12.62 -8.31 13.23
C LEU A 234 12.39 -7.88 11.78
N ALA A 235 11.95 -6.64 11.57
CA ALA A 235 11.73 -6.11 10.22
C ALA A 235 13.05 -5.97 9.43
N ILE A 236 14.13 -5.53 10.08
CA ILE A 236 15.47 -5.43 9.47
C ILE A 236 16.03 -6.82 9.19
N ASP A 237 16.00 -7.72 10.18
CA ASP A 237 16.51 -9.09 10.06
C ASP A 237 15.83 -9.87 8.92
N SER A 238 14.57 -9.53 8.60
CA SER A 238 13.83 -10.15 7.50
C SER A 238 14.48 -9.96 6.11
N TYR A 239 15.32 -8.95 5.94
CA TYR A 239 16.02 -8.70 4.68
C TYR A 239 17.08 -9.75 4.38
N GLU A 240 17.69 -10.30 5.41
CA GLU A 240 18.73 -11.33 5.30
C GLU A 240 18.16 -12.73 5.03
N VAL A 241 16.86 -12.93 5.32
CA VAL A 241 16.23 -14.25 5.14
C VAL A 241 15.88 -14.46 3.67
N LYS A 242 16.44 -15.52 3.08
CA LYS A 242 16.14 -15.96 1.72
C LYS A 242 15.18 -17.15 1.77
N LEU A 243 14.00 -16.96 1.21
CA LEU A 243 13.02 -18.03 1.08
C LEU A 243 13.48 -19.04 0.01
N THR A 244 13.32 -20.32 0.30
CA THR A 244 13.66 -21.42 -0.61
C THR A 244 12.53 -21.69 -1.61
N GLU A 245 12.81 -22.50 -2.63
CA GLU A 245 11.78 -22.98 -3.56
C GLU A 245 10.65 -23.74 -2.84
N GLU A 246 10.97 -24.48 -1.79
CA GLU A 246 9.97 -25.20 -1.00
C GLU A 246 9.09 -24.25 -0.19
N ASP A 247 9.66 -23.15 0.33
CA ASP A 247 8.88 -22.09 0.97
C ASP A 247 7.89 -21.48 -0.01
N PHE A 248 8.31 -21.18 -1.24
CA PHE A 248 7.40 -20.67 -2.28
C PHE A 248 6.32 -21.68 -2.67
N LYS A 249 6.65 -22.96 -2.85
CA LYS A 249 5.64 -24.00 -3.13
C LYS A 249 4.59 -24.07 -2.02
N THR A 250 5.01 -23.99 -0.77
CA THR A 250 4.10 -24.02 0.39
C THR A 250 3.25 -22.75 0.45
N ILE A 251 3.85 -21.58 0.20
CA ILE A 251 3.11 -20.30 0.10
C ILE A 251 2.04 -20.39 -0.99
N GLU A 252 2.37 -20.89 -2.18
CA GLU A 252 1.40 -21.07 -3.26
C GLU A 252 0.29 -22.06 -2.89
N LYS A 253 0.61 -23.18 -2.24
CA LYS A 253 -0.38 -24.15 -1.77
C LYS A 253 -1.36 -23.54 -0.78
N ILE A 254 -0.88 -22.73 0.18
CA ILE A 254 -1.74 -22.04 1.14
C ILE A 254 -2.60 -21.00 0.43
N HIS A 255 -1.98 -20.19 -0.47
CA HIS A 255 -2.69 -19.19 -1.23
C HIS A 255 -3.78 -19.79 -2.13
N TYR A 256 -3.52 -20.91 -2.78
CA TYR A 256 -4.51 -21.62 -3.60
C TYR A 256 -5.74 -22.08 -2.79
N GLN A 257 -5.54 -22.48 -1.54
CA GLN A 257 -6.65 -22.89 -0.66
C GLN A 257 -7.48 -21.70 -0.15
N CYS A 258 -6.87 -20.51 -0.03
CA CYS A 258 -7.49 -19.30 0.47
C CYS A 258 -6.99 -18.09 -0.34
N PRO A 259 -7.40 -17.94 -1.63
CA PRO A 259 -6.88 -16.89 -2.49
C PRO A 259 -7.36 -15.52 -2.04
N ASN A 260 -6.41 -14.60 -1.79
CA ASN A 260 -6.67 -13.22 -1.39
C ASN A 260 -7.79 -13.10 -0.33
N PRO A 261 -7.65 -13.72 0.85
CA PRO A 261 -8.73 -13.70 1.85
C PRO A 261 -9.01 -12.30 2.42
N CYS A 262 -8.13 -11.33 2.14
CA CYS A 262 -8.20 -9.96 2.65
C CYS A 262 -7.84 -8.92 1.57
N PRO A 263 -8.58 -8.87 0.47
CA PRO A 263 -8.31 -7.98 -0.66
C PRO A 263 -8.52 -6.50 -0.33
#